data_49f6a5dbe0ffae0e736ff8d9a700c413
#
_entry.id   49f6a5dbe0ffae0e736ff8d9a700c413
#
_cell.length_a   1.000
_cell.length_b   1.000
_cell.length_c   1.000
_cell.angle_alpha   90.00
_cell.angle_beta   90.00
_cell.angle_gamma   90.00
#
_symmetry.space_group_name_H-M   'P 1'
#
loop_
_entity.id
_entity.type
_entity.pdbx_description
1 polymer ?
#
loop_
_entity_poly.entity_id
_entity_poly.type
_entity_poly.pdbx_seq_one_letter_code
_entity_poly.pdbx_strand_id
1 'polypeptide(L)'
;MSRPQDATNSTHRNGSGTEQSEPWLSTVEISNLGVIHDATVDLSRGLTVITGETGAGKTMMVQSLSLLLGRRAESGWVRHGADSAVVTGVYEVSPGQTDHPALRAVEDAGGVVEDELIVTRRVSAAGRSVAAAGGTRMPVRTLA
;
A
#
# COMPACT_ATOMS: atom_id res chain seq x y z
N MET A 1 60.64 17.09 27.27
CA MET A 1 59.28 17.57 27.58
C MET A 1 58.35 16.95 26.63
N SER A 2 57.67 15.93 27.09
CA SER A 2 56.72 15.19 26.28
C SER A 2 55.36 15.84 26.39
N ARG A 3 54.75 16.17 25.28
CA ARG A 3 53.35 16.57 25.19
C ARG A 3 52.48 15.35 25.08
N PRO A 4 51.44 15.24 25.86
CA PRO A 4 50.45 14.21 25.60
C PRO A 4 49.66 14.57 24.32
N GLN A 5 49.60 13.64 23.44
CA GLN A 5 48.76 13.68 22.24
C GLN A 5 47.33 13.50 22.69
N ASP A 6 46.56 14.52 22.50
CA ASP A 6 45.11 14.41 22.62
C ASP A 6 44.57 13.50 21.50
N ALA A 7 44.28 12.30 21.88
CA ALA A 7 43.49 11.43 21.04
C ALA A 7 42.06 11.95 21.03
N THR A 8 41.68 12.68 20.03
CA THR A 8 40.31 12.99 19.73
C THR A 8 39.61 11.69 19.34
N ASN A 9 39.02 11.12 20.34
CA ASN A 9 38.10 10.00 20.15
C ASN A 9 36.85 10.53 19.47
N SER A 10 36.83 10.53 18.15
CA SER A 10 35.63 10.74 17.39
C SER A 10 34.75 9.50 17.56
N THR A 11 33.96 9.54 18.59
CA THR A 11 32.88 8.58 18.76
C THR A 11 31.94 8.74 17.59
N HIS A 12 32.12 7.94 16.54
CA HIS A 12 31.07 7.65 15.61
C HIS A 12 29.95 7.00 16.43
N ARG A 13 29.02 7.81 16.89
CA ARG A 13 27.70 7.33 17.25
C ARG A 13 27.10 6.80 15.96
N ASN A 14 27.28 5.52 15.72
CA ASN A 14 26.34 4.78 14.93
C ASN A 14 25.00 4.93 15.62
N GLY A 15 24.22 5.86 15.15
CA GLY A 15 22.81 5.89 15.43
C GLY A 15 22.24 4.62 14.79
N SER A 16 22.21 3.53 15.57
CA SER A 16 21.27 2.46 15.35
C SER A 16 19.88 3.00 15.75
N GLY A 17 19.40 4.02 15.02
CA GLY A 17 18.01 4.23 14.92
C GLY A 17 17.48 2.94 14.27
N THR A 18 16.76 2.14 15.01
CA THR A 18 15.81 1.22 14.45
C THR A 18 14.97 2.06 13.50
N GLU A 19 15.31 2.05 12.21
CA GLU A 19 14.38 2.43 11.18
C GLU A 19 13.16 1.54 11.43
N GLN A 20 12.16 2.11 12.08
CA GLN A 20 10.84 1.52 12.14
C GLN A 20 10.38 1.52 10.70
N SER A 21 10.67 0.41 10.03
CA SER A 21 10.30 0.27 8.62
C SER A 21 8.80 0.43 8.52
N GLU A 22 8.36 1.42 7.77
CA GLU A 22 6.93 1.65 7.55
C GLU A 22 6.28 0.43 6.89
N PRO A 23 4.98 0.22 7.14
CA PRO A 23 4.22 -0.79 6.40
C PRO A 23 4.41 -0.56 4.90
N TRP A 24 4.67 -1.61 4.15
CA TRP A 24 4.93 -1.49 2.71
C TRP A 24 4.05 -2.42 1.90
N LEU A 25 3.61 -1.94 0.74
CA LEU A 25 2.77 -2.69 -0.18
C LEU A 25 3.60 -3.80 -0.84
N SER A 26 3.27 -5.05 -0.56
CA SER A 26 3.98 -6.22 -1.10
C SER A 26 3.29 -6.83 -2.31
N THR A 27 1.97 -6.82 -2.34
CA THR A 27 1.20 -7.44 -3.43
C THR A 27 0.01 -6.59 -3.79
N VAL A 28 -0.28 -6.50 -5.08
CA VAL A 28 -1.50 -5.89 -5.62
C VAL A 28 -2.22 -6.92 -6.48
N GLU A 29 -3.46 -7.20 -6.13
CA GLU A 29 -4.36 -8.03 -6.92
C GLU A 29 -5.42 -7.14 -7.58
N ILE A 30 -5.63 -7.34 -8.87
CA ILE A 30 -6.54 -6.56 -9.68
C ILE A 30 -7.52 -7.50 -10.36
N SER A 31 -8.80 -7.20 -10.26
CA SER A 31 -9.86 -7.94 -10.94
C SER A 31 -10.81 -6.98 -11.65
N ASN A 32 -11.06 -7.25 -12.92
CA ASN A 32 -11.99 -6.51 -13.79
C ASN A 32 -11.78 -4.98 -13.83
N LEU A 33 -10.54 -4.54 -13.87
CA LEU A 33 -10.20 -3.13 -14.01
C LEU A 33 -9.73 -2.84 -15.46
N GLY A 34 -10.51 -2.09 -16.21
CA GLY A 34 -10.23 -1.73 -17.59
C GLY A 34 -9.97 -2.95 -18.46
N VAL A 35 -8.80 -3.04 -19.05
CA VAL A 35 -8.39 -4.17 -19.89
C VAL A 35 -7.92 -5.40 -19.09
N ILE A 36 -7.74 -5.25 -17.78
CA ILE A 36 -7.27 -6.32 -16.89
C ILE A 36 -8.46 -7.14 -16.41
N HIS A 37 -8.51 -8.41 -16.75
CA HIS A 37 -9.48 -9.34 -16.20
C HIS A 37 -9.05 -9.77 -14.79
N ASP A 38 -7.85 -10.34 -14.67
CA ASP A 38 -7.22 -10.68 -13.41
C ASP A 38 -5.70 -10.48 -13.52
N ALA A 39 -5.09 -9.90 -12.51
CA ALA A 39 -3.65 -9.76 -12.40
C ALA A 39 -3.23 -9.75 -10.94
N THR A 40 -2.08 -10.32 -10.68
CA THR A 40 -1.39 -10.24 -9.38
C THR A 40 0.01 -9.72 -9.63
N VAL A 41 0.40 -8.69 -8.90
CA VAL A 41 1.70 -8.06 -9.01
C VAL A 41 2.39 -8.06 -7.65
N ASP A 42 3.52 -8.75 -7.58
CA ASP A 42 4.38 -8.72 -6.41
C ASP A 42 5.37 -7.55 -6.53
N LEU A 43 5.46 -6.78 -5.47
CA LEU A 43 6.34 -5.63 -5.39
C LEU A 43 7.53 -5.96 -4.49
N SER A 44 8.65 -5.32 -4.74
CA SER A 44 9.85 -5.44 -3.92
C SER A 44 10.03 -4.20 -3.07
N ARG A 45 10.67 -4.34 -1.91
CA ARG A 45 11.11 -3.18 -1.14
C ARG A 45 12.09 -2.35 -1.97
N GLY A 46 11.91 -1.03 -1.93
CA GLY A 46 12.70 -0.09 -2.70
C GLY A 46 12.08 0.23 -4.06
N LEU A 47 12.85 0.12 -5.13
CA LEU A 47 12.40 0.48 -6.46
C LEU A 47 11.78 -0.72 -7.18
N THR A 48 10.50 -0.58 -7.55
CA THR A 48 9.82 -1.50 -8.47
C THR A 48 9.58 -0.77 -9.78
N VAL A 49 10.08 -1.33 -10.86
CA VAL A 49 9.89 -0.78 -12.22
C VAL A 49 8.80 -1.59 -12.92
N ILE A 50 7.73 -0.92 -13.30
CA ILE A 50 6.65 -1.52 -14.08
C ILE A 50 6.92 -1.22 -15.54
N THR A 51 7.21 -2.26 -16.31
CA THR A 51 7.46 -2.17 -17.73
C THR A 51 6.41 -2.95 -18.51
N GLY A 52 6.11 -2.51 -19.73
CA GLY A 52 5.17 -3.19 -20.60
C GLY A 52 5.08 -2.48 -21.93
N GLU A 53 4.75 -3.22 -22.99
CA GLU A 53 4.65 -2.69 -24.35
C GLU A 53 3.37 -1.88 -24.57
N THR A 54 2.31 -2.13 -23.80
CA THR A 54 1.04 -1.40 -23.92
C THR A 54 0.88 -0.37 -22.81
N GLY A 55 0.66 0.90 -23.17
CA GLY A 55 0.37 1.98 -22.22
C GLY A 55 -0.87 1.72 -21.35
N ALA A 56 -1.83 0.94 -21.84
CA ALA A 56 -3.06 0.60 -21.12
C ALA A 56 -2.79 -0.17 -19.81
N GLY A 57 -1.90 -1.17 -19.79
CA GLY A 57 -1.57 -1.93 -18.58
C GLY A 57 -0.89 -1.07 -17.51
N LYS A 58 0.00 -0.16 -17.90
CA LYS A 58 0.64 0.80 -17.01
C LYS A 58 -0.38 1.77 -16.39
N THR A 59 -1.30 2.28 -17.20
CA THR A 59 -2.38 3.17 -16.75
C THR A 59 -3.27 2.46 -15.75
N MET A 60 -3.66 1.21 -16.00
CA MET A 60 -4.47 0.42 -15.09
C MET A 60 -3.75 0.17 -13.76
N MET A 61 -2.45 -0.05 -13.78
CA MET A 61 -1.66 -0.22 -12.56
C MET A 61 -1.63 1.06 -11.72
N VAL A 62 -1.43 2.22 -12.35
CA VAL A 62 -1.48 3.51 -11.67
C VAL A 62 -2.87 3.77 -11.09
N GLN A 63 -3.93 3.44 -11.82
CA GLN A 63 -5.30 3.55 -11.33
C GLN A 63 -5.56 2.63 -10.14
N SER A 64 -5.08 1.39 -10.16
CA SER A 64 -5.21 0.45 -9.05
C SER A 64 -4.55 0.97 -7.78
N LEU A 65 -3.32 1.46 -7.88
CA LEU A 65 -2.62 2.07 -6.76
C LEU A 65 -3.35 3.32 -6.24
N SER A 66 -3.89 4.13 -7.13
CA SER A 66 -4.68 5.31 -6.76
C SER A 66 -5.94 4.93 -5.97
N LEU A 67 -6.59 3.83 -6.33
CA LEU A 67 -7.75 3.31 -5.58
C LEU A 67 -7.36 2.88 -4.17
N LEU A 68 -6.25 2.18 -4.01
CA LEU A 68 -5.74 1.77 -2.70
C LEU A 68 -5.36 2.97 -1.81
N LEU A 69 -4.94 4.08 -2.41
CA LEU A 69 -4.64 5.33 -1.72
C LEU A 69 -5.88 6.22 -1.46
N GLY A 70 -7.07 5.69 -1.57
CA GLY A 70 -8.29 6.42 -1.24
C GLY A 70 -8.74 7.45 -2.30
N ARG A 71 -8.16 7.45 -3.47
CA ARG A 71 -8.58 8.37 -4.53
C ARG A 71 -9.97 8.02 -5.07
N ARG A 72 -10.62 9.01 -5.67
CA ARG A 72 -11.93 8.84 -6.27
C ARG A 72 -11.88 7.80 -7.39
N ALA A 73 -12.83 6.89 -7.37
CA ALA A 73 -13.02 5.90 -8.42
C ALA A 73 -13.99 6.42 -9.49
N GLU A 74 -13.76 6.01 -10.71
CA GLU A 74 -14.65 6.28 -11.84
C GLU A 74 -15.28 4.96 -12.32
N SER A 75 -16.58 4.95 -12.56
CA SER A 75 -17.29 3.76 -13.02
C SER A 75 -16.79 3.25 -14.38
N GLY A 76 -16.28 4.16 -15.21
CA GLY A 76 -15.67 3.83 -16.51
C GLY A 76 -14.40 2.97 -16.41
N TRP A 77 -13.82 2.83 -15.22
CA TRP A 77 -12.67 1.95 -15.01
C TRP A 77 -13.06 0.48 -14.86
N VAL A 78 -14.32 0.18 -14.58
CA VAL A 78 -14.81 -1.20 -14.52
C VAL A 78 -14.75 -1.82 -15.91
N ARG A 79 -14.20 -3.03 -15.98
CA ARG A 79 -14.12 -3.78 -17.22
C ARG A 79 -15.50 -3.93 -17.86
N HIS A 80 -15.58 -3.71 -19.18
CA HIS A 80 -16.83 -3.86 -19.93
C HIS A 80 -17.41 -5.28 -19.76
N GLY A 81 -18.67 -5.35 -19.39
CA GLY A 81 -19.36 -6.62 -19.11
C GLY A 81 -19.20 -7.15 -17.69
N ALA A 82 -18.37 -6.51 -16.85
CA ALA A 82 -18.24 -6.86 -15.44
C ALA A 82 -19.16 -5.99 -14.56
N ASP A 83 -19.61 -6.53 -13.45
CA ASP A 83 -20.44 -5.80 -12.48
C ASP A 83 -19.62 -4.85 -11.60
N SER A 84 -18.37 -5.22 -11.33
CA SER A 84 -17.48 -4.44 -10.49
C SER A 84 -16.01 -4.73 -10.78
N ALA A 85 -15.16 -3.74 -10.50
CA ALA A 85 -13.72 -3.91 -10.37
C ALA A 85 -13.34 -4.03 -8.89
N VAL A 86 -12.34 -4.85 -8.61
CA VAL A 86 -11.79 -5.03 -7.26
C VAL A 86 -10.28 -4.89 -7.32
N VAL A 87 -9.73 -4.08 -6.42
CA VAL A 87 -8.29 -3.98 -6.20
C VAL A 87 -8.00 -4.30 -4.74
N THR A 88 -7.11 -5.23 -4.52
CA THR A 88 -6.65 -5.62 -3.18
C THR A 88 -5.17 -5.34 -3.05
N GLY A 89 -4.78 -4.62 -2.02
CA GLY A 89 -3.39 -4.41 -1.64
C GLY A 89 -3.07 -5.18 -0.37
N VAL A 90 -1.96 -5.89 -0.36
CA VAL A 90 -1.40 -6.55 0.82
C VAL A 90 -0.21 -5.73 1.29
N TYR A 91 -0.28 -5.22 2.50
CA TYR A 91 0.79 -4.46 3.14
C TYR A 91 1.44 -5.32 4.21
N GLU A 92 2.74 -5.49 4.09
CA GLU A 92 3.55 -6.15 5.12
C GLU A 92 3.69 -5.24 6.34
N VAL A 93 3.43 -5.79 7.51
CA VAL A 93 3.53 -5.10 8.79
C VAL A 93 4.58 -5.78 9.64
N SER A 94 5.64 -5.07 9.98
CA SER A 94 6.69 -5.62 10.83
C SER A 94 6.30 -5.57 12.32
N PRO A 95 6.77 -6.51 13.14
CA PRO A 95 6.59 -6.45 14.58
C PRO A 95 7.07 -5.09 15.14
N GLY A 96 6.25 -4.46 15.97
CA GLY A 96 6.55 -3.15 16.56
C GLY A 96 6.01 -1.94 15.78
N GLN A 97 5.36 -2.14 14.64
CA GLN A 97 4.71 -1.08 13.88
C GLN A 97 3.28 -0.75 14.33
N THR A 98 2.79 -1.40 15.37
CA THR A 98 1.43 -1.24 15.88
C THR A 98 1.06 0.21 16.21
N ASP A 99 2.05 1.07 16.43
CA ASP A 99 1.85 2.49 16.70
C ASP A 99 1.72 3.37 15.43
N HIS A 100 1.82 2.77 14.25
CA HIS A 100 1.67 3.53 13.00
C HIS A 100 0.24 4.08 12.88
N PRO A 101 0.06 5.38 12.60
CA PRO A 101 -1.26 6.02 12.58
C PRO A 101 -2.28 5.35 11.66
N ALA A 102 -1.85 4.87 10.49
CA ALA A 102 -2.72 4.18 9.55
C ALA A 102 -3.23 2.84 10.10
N LEU A 103 -2.37 2.08 10.81
CA LEU A 103 -2.76 0.81 11.42
C LEU A 103 -3.74 1.02 12.56
N ARG A 104 -3.49 2.02 13.41
CA ARG A 104 -4.41 2.42 14.47
C ARG A 104 -5.78 2.82 13.93
N ALA A 105 -5.82 3.58 12.84
CA ALA A 105 -7.09 3.97 12.22
C ALA A 105 -7.92 2.77 11.75
N VAL A 106 -7.25 1.71 11.27
CA VAL A 106 -7.91 0.46 10.90
C VAL A 106 -8.45 -0.28 12.12
N GLU A 107 -7.65 -0.40 13.17
CA GLU A 107 -8.05 -1.05 14.43
C GLU A 107 -9.18 -0.29 15.12
N ASP A 108 -9.13 1.03 15.17
CA ASP A 108 -10.19 1.88 15.71
C ASP A 108 -11.51 1.74 14.95
N ALA A 109 -11.44 1.44 13.66
CA ALA A 109 -12.61 1.11 12.84
C ALA A 109 -13.11 -0.34 13.01
N GLY A 110 -12.43 -1.15 13.83
CA GLY A 110 -12.77 -2.55 14.08
C GLY A 110 -12.13 -3.54 13.11
N GLY A 111 -11.15 -3.10 12.33
CA GLY A 111 -10.36 -3.98 11.47
C GLY A 111 -9.28 -4.72 12.25
N VAL A 112 -8.78 -5.79 11.67
CA VAL A 112 -7.70 -6.60 12.23
C VAL A 112 -6.40 -6.32 11.48
N VAL A 113 -5.34 -6.06 12.22
CA VAL A 113 -3.97 -5.89 11.72
C VAL A 113 -3.09 -6.92 12.44
N GLU A 114 -2.45 -7.77 11.68
CA GLU A 114 -1.48 -8.76 12.16
C GLU A 114 -0.13 -8.51 11.45
N ASP A 115 0.49 -9.55 10.92
CA ASP A 115 1.72 -9.44 10.11
C ASP A 115 1.45 -8.82 8.74
N GLU A 116 0.20 -8.74 8.35
CA GLU A 116 -0.27 -8.13 7.10
C GLU A 116 -1.52 -7.28 7.34
N LEU A 117 -1.66 -6.23 6.55
CA LEU A 117 -2.90 -5.47 6.41
C LEU A 117 -3.42 -5.62 4.99
N ILE A 118 -4.62 -6.14 4.85
CA ILE A 118 -5.29 -6.27 3.56
C ILE A 118 -6.25 -5.09 3.38
N VAL A 119 -6.03 -4.33 2.31
CA VAL A 119 -6.87 -3.19 1.91
C VAL A 119 -7.54 -3.53 0.59
N THR A 120 -8.85 -3.38 0.53
CA THR A 120 -9.65 -3.69 -0.66
C THR A 120 -10.49 -2.50 -1.08
N ARG A 121 -10.48 -2.21 -2.37
CA ARG A 121 -11.37 -1.25 -3.02
C ARG A 121 -12.23 -1.97 -4.05
N ARG A 122 -13.53 -1.78 -3.96
CA ARG A 122 -14.49 -2.24 -4.96
C ARG A 122 -15.21 -1.07 -5.59
N VAL A 123 -15.26 -1.06 -6.90
CA VAL A 123 -16.01 -0.08 -7.69
C VAL A 123 -17.02 -0.81 -8.53
N SER A 124 -18.31 -0.51 -8.38
CA SER A 124 -19.36 -1.10 -9.21
C SER A 124 -19.49 -0.36 -10.54
N ALA A 125 -20.00 -1.05 -11.55
CA ALA A 125 -20.35 -0.43 -12.83
C ALA A 125 -21.38 0.70 -12.68
N ALA A 126 -22.19 0.68 -11.60
CA ALA A 126 -23.14 1.73 -11.24
C ALA A 126 -22.50 2.93 -10.51
N GLY A 127 -21.17 2.93 -10.31
CA GLY A 127 -20.42 4.02 -9.70
C GLY A 127 -20.30 3.98 -8.16
N ARG A 128 -20.78 2.94 -7.51
CA ARG A 128 -20.60 2.78 -6.05
C ARG A 128 -19.17 2.36 -5.75
N SER A 129 -18.55 3.01 -4.79
CA SER A 129 -17.21 2.67 -4.32
C SER A 129 -17.24 2.29 -2.85
N VAL A 130 -16.64 1.16 -2.53
CA VAL A 130 -16.55 0.61 -1.18
C VAL A 130 -15.09 0.36 -0.85
N ALA A 131 -14.67 0.73 0.36
CA ALA A 131 -13.36 0.42 0.91
C ALA A 131 -13.49 -0.50 2.11
N ALA A 132 -12.52 -1.39 2.26
CA ALA A 132 -12.36 -2.22 3.46
C ALA A 132 -10.86 -2.35 3.78
N ALA A 133 -10.54 -2.42 5.05
CA ALA A 133 -9.20 -2.73 5.51
C ALA A 133 -9.28 -3.58 6.76
N GLY A 134 -8.39 -4.57 6.87
CA GLY A 134 -8.42 -5.52 7.99
C GLY A 134 -9.76 -6.27 8.12
N GLY A 135 -10.45 -6.52 7.02
CA GLY A 135 -11.75 -7.21 6.99
C GLY A 135 -12.97 -6.34 7.35
N THR A 136 -12.78 -5.05 7.62
CA THR A 136 -13.85 -4.14 8.02
C THR A 136 -14.07 -3.05 6.98
N ARG A 137 -15.34 -2.78 6.67
CA ARG A 137 -15.70 -1.66 5.80
C ARG A 137 -15.37 -0.33 6.49
N MET A 138 -14.83 0.59 5.72
CA MET A 138 -14.51 1.93 6.21
C MET A 138 -14.74 2.99 5.14
N PRO A 139 -14.86 4.26 5.55
CA PRO A 139 -14.92 5.37 4.60
C PRO A 139 -13.66 5.40 3.73
N VAL A 140 -13.84 5.64 2.42
CA VAL A 140 -12.72 5.73 1.46
C VAL A 140 -11.66 6.74 1.91
N ARG A 141 -12.09 7.85 2.52
CA ARG A 141 -11.19 8.89 3.06
C ARG A 141 -10.22 8.39 4.13
N THR A 142 -10.52 7.27 4.77
CA THR A 142 -9.63 6.66 5.78
C THR A 142 -8.40 6.00 5.14
N LEU A 143 -8.45 5.72 3.84
CA LEU A 143 -7.32 5.18 3.08
C LEU A 143 -6.34 6.26 2.59
N ALA A 144 -6.73 7.50 2.64
CA ALA A 144 -5.96 8.63 2.11
C ALA A 144 -4.86 9.12 3.05
#